data_9747b6e38cc4f1172d7d1a863db918e0
#
_entry.id   9747b6e38cc4f1172d7d1a863db918e0
#
_cell.length_a   1.000
_cell.length_b   1.000
_cell.length_c   1.000
_cell.angle_alpha   90.00
_cell.angle_beta   90.00
_cell.angle_gamma   90.00
#
_symmetry.space_group_name_H-M   'P 1'
#
loop_
_entity.id
_entity.type
_entity.pdbx_description
1 polymer ?
#
loop_
_entity_poly.entity_id
_entity_poly.type
_entity_poly.pdbx_seq_one_letter_code
_entity_poly.pdbx_strand_id
1 'polypeptide(L)'
;MKKKMILQGLLGFPLGIAIGYIITVFISVCMGDGSFYPAPPGLIETAGSELNAVVLQTVLCGIVGTGFAMASVIWEIDSWSLAKQSGIYFAIACVLMFPISYFANWMPHSVGGSLFYVGIFTAIFVIAWLIQYFVWKNKIRKMNDKIQNGNRENE
;
A
#
# COMPACT_ATOMS: atom_id res chain seq x y z
N MET A 1 9.16 -10.56 17.03
CA MET A 1 8.49 -9.45 16.36
C MET A 1 9.46 -8.37 15.85
N LYS A 2 10.29 -7.71 16.69
CA LYS A 2 11.19 -6.60 16.25
C LYS A 2 12.13 -6.96 15.09
N LYS A 3 12.85 -8.11 15.15
CA LYS A 3 13.73 -8.55 14.05
C LYS A 3 12.99 -8.74 12.72
N LYS A 4 11.79 -9.32 12.76
CA LYS A 4 10.97 -9.55 11.57
C LYS A 4 10.50 -8.23 10.96
N MET A 5 10.05 -7.31 11.80
CA MET A 5 9.63 -5.97 11.38
C MET A 5 10.76 -5.22 10.66
N ILE A 6 11.99 -5.27 11.20
CA ILE A 6 13.16 -4.65 10.56
C ILE A 6 13.47 -5.32 9.22
N LEU A 7 13.47 -6.65 9.17
CA LEU A 7 13.75 -7.39 7.93
C LEU A 7 12.69 -7.11 6.86
N GLN A 8 11.41 -7.09 7.23
CA GLN A 8 10.33 -6.72 6.33
C GLN A 8 10.48 -5.27 5.84
N GLY A 9 10.85 -4.34 6.72
CA GLY A 9 11.13 -2.96 6.34
C GLY A 9 12.27 -2.84 5.31
N LEU A 10 13.37 -3.56 5.53
CA LEU A 10 14.49 -3.61 4.59
C LEU A 10 14.10 -4.16 3.21
N LEU A 11 13.26 -5.20 3.18
CA LEU A 11 12.72 -5.74 1.92
C LEU A 11 11.66 -4.82 1.31
N GLY A 12 10.92 -4.10 2.14
CA GLY A 12 9.89 -3.15 1.71
C GLY A 12 10.47 -1.96 0.94
N PHE A 13 11.69 -1.53 1.27
CA PHE A 13 12.32 -0.40 0.59
C PHE A 13 12.50 -0.62 -0.93
N PRO A 14 13.20 -1.66 -1.39
CA PRO A 14 13.36 -1.91 -2.82
C PRO A 14 12.03 -2.27 -3.49
N LEU A 15 11.10 -2.95 -2.80
CA LEU A 15 9.78 -3.24 -3.32
C LEU A 15 8.97 -1.96 -3.55
N GLY A 16 9.03 -1.00 -2.62
CA GLY A 16 8.38 0.29 -2.77
C GLY A 16 8.91 1.07 -3.98
N ILE A 17 10.22 1.06 -4.19
CA ILE A 17 10.86 1.66 -5.38
C ILE A 17 10.37 0.97 -6.66
N ALA A 18 10.37 -0.35 -6.69
CA ALA A 18 9.95 -1.12 -7.86
C ALA A 18 8.48 -0.84 -8.22
N ILE A 19 7.59 -0.82 -7.22
CA ILE A 19 6.16 -0.50 -7.41
C ILE A 19 6.01 0.94 -7.91
N GLY A 20 6.71 1.90 -7.30
CA GLY A 20 6.69 3.30 -7.73
C GLY A 20 7.13 3.46 -9.18
N TYR A 21 8.19 2.78 -9.59
CA TYR A 21 8.64 2.80 -10.97
C TYR A 21 7.62 2.18 -11.96
N ILE A 22 7.02 1.05 -11.59
CA ILE A 22 5.95 0.42 -12.41
C ILE A 22 4.77 1.38 -12.59
N ILE A 23 4.36 2.07 -11.52
CA ILE A 23 3.28 3.07 -11.59
C ILE A 23 3.68 4.21 -12.54
N THR A 24 4.90 4.70 -12.46
CA THR A 24 5.43 5.76 -13.33
C THR A 24 5.39 5.35 -14.79
N VAL A 25 5.84 4.13 -15.12
CA VAL A 25 5.76 3.57 -16.48
C VAL A 25 4.30 3.45 -16.93
N PHE A 26 3.42 2.94 -16.06
CA PHE A 26 2.00 2.81 -16.37
C PHE A 26 1.34 4.16 -16.68
N ILE A 27 1.61 5.19 -15.88
CA ILE A 27 1.12 6.55 -16.11
C ILE A 27 1.63 7.07 -17.46
N SER A 28 2.92 6.89 -17.77
CA SER A 28 3.51 7.32 -19.04
C SER A 28 2.86 6.65 -20.25
N VAL A 29 2.55 5.35 -20.14
CA VAL A 29 1.80 4.62 -21.18
C VAL A 29 0.37 5.14 -21.32
N CYS A 30 -0.30 5.46 -20.22
CA CYS A 30 -1.68 5.99 -20.23
C CYS A 30 -1.77 7.40 -20.85
N MET A 31 -0.71 8.19 -20.76
CA MET A 31 -0.65 9.52 -21.40
C MET A 31 -0.62 9.44 -22.94
N GLY A 32 -0.06 8.36 -23.49
CA GLY A 32 -0.20 7.99 -24.90
C GLY A 32 0.53 8.86 -25.92
N ASP A 33 1.38 9.81 -25.48
CA ASP A 33 2.14 10.71 -26.35
C ASP A 33 3.56 10.22 -26.70
N GLY A 34 3.91 9.02 -26.20
CA GLY A 34 5.23 8.41 -26.39
C GLY A 34 6.32 8.98 -25.48
N SER A 35 5.99 9.94 -24.60
CA SER A 35 6.93 10.52 -23.66
C SER A 35 6.98 9.73 -22.36
N PHE A 36 8.14 9.75 -21.70
CA PHE A 36 8.28 9.18 -20.37
C PHE A 36 8.12 10.29 -19.31
N TYR A 37 7.20 10.08 -18.38
CA TYR A 37 6.92 11.00 -17.27
C TYR A 37 7.50 10.44 -15.97
N PRO A 38 8.76 10.73 -15.64
CA PRO A 38 9.46 10.12 -14.50
C PRO A 38 8.96 10.59 -13.15
N ALA A 39 8.41 11.81 -13.07
CA ALA A 39 7.89 12.40 -11.86
C ALA A 39 6.76 13.40 -12.16
N PRO A 40 5.89 13.71 -11.18
CA PRO A 40 4.87 14.74 -11.34
C PRO A 40 5.48 16.11 -11.63
N PRO A 41 4.89 16.93 -12.54
CA PRO A 41 5.39 18.25 -12.85
C PRO A 41 5.61 19.13 -11.63
N GLY A 42 4.67 19.15 -10.67
CA GLY A 42 4.81 19.93 -9.44
C GLY A 42 5.98 19.49 -8.55
N LEU A 43 6.36 18.20 -8.61
CA LEU A 43 7.54 17.72 -7.89
C LEU A 43 8.83 18.20 -8.60
N ILE A 44 8.83 18.24 -9.94
CA ILE A 44 9.96 18.75 -10.73
C ILE A 44 10.20 20.23 -10.43
N GLU A 45 9.12 21.03 -10.41
CA GLU A 45 9.18 22.45 -10.05
C GLU A 45 9.73 22.66 -8.63
N THR A 46 9.24 21.87 -7.66
CA THR A 46 9.67 21.98 -6.26
C THR A 46 11.11 21.52 -6.06
N ALA A 47 11.54 20.47 -6.75
CA ALA A 47 12.90 19.92 -6.66
C ALA A 47 13.94 20.69 -7.47
N GLY A 48 13.50 21.59 -8.35
CA GLY A 48 14.35 22.45 -9.19
C GLY A 48 14.98 21.75 -10.39
N SER A 49 14.87 20.42 -10.50
CA SER A 49 15.28 19.64 -11.68
C SER A 49 14.58 18.30 -11.73
N GLU A 50 14.45 17.73 -12.93
CA GLU A 50 13.88 16.40 -13.15
C GLU A 50 14.66 15.31 -12.41
N LEU A 51 15.99 15.36 -12.45
CA LEU A 51 16.83 14.40 -11.74
C LEU A 51 16.59 14.42 -10.23
N ASN A 52 16.54 15.60 -9.63
CA ASN A 52 16.27 15.74 -8.19
C ASN A 52 14.87 15.22 -7.84
N ALA A 53 13.88 15.50 -8.68
CA ALA A 53 12.52 15.00 -8.50
C ALA A 53 12.46 13.47 -8.52
N VAL A 54 13.14 12.84 -9.48
CA VAL A 54 13.22 11.37 -9.59
C VAL A 54 13.91 10.76 -8.38
N VAL A 55 15.03 11.33 -7.93
CA VAL A 55 15.74 10.87 -6.73
C VAL A 55 14.85 10.99 -5.51
N LEU A 56 14.21 12.15 -5.32
CA LEU A 56 13.29 12.36 -4.20
C LEU A 56 12.12 11.39 -4.23
N GLN A 57 11.46 11.23 -5.38
CA GLN A 57 10.37 10.26 -5.56
C GLN A 57 10.81 8.84 -5.26
N THR A 58 11.99 8.42 -5.69
CA THR A 58 12.55 7.10 -5.43
C THR A 58 12.70 6.86 -3.93
N VAL A 59 13.28 7.83 -3.21
CA VAL A 59 13.42 7.74 -1.76
C VAL A 59 12.06 7.68 -1.06
N LEU A 60 11.10 8.53 -1.46
CA LEU A 60 9.75 8.55 -0.89
C LEU A 60 9.01 7.23 -1.14
N CYS A 61 9.10 6.65 -2.34
CA CYS A 61 8.55 5.33 -2.65
C CYS A 61 9.18 4.24 -1.77
N GLY A 62 10.50 4.29 -1.56
CA GLY A 62 11.20 3.38 -0.65
C GLY A 62 10.71 3.50 0.79
N ILE A 63 10.53 4.71 1.30
CA ILE A 63 9.98 4.98 2.65
C ILE A 63 8.56 4.44 2.78
N VAL A 64 7.69 4.68 1.80
CA VAL A 64 6.33 4.13 1.76
C VAL A 64 6.36 2.61 1.79
N GLY A 65 7.17 1.99 0.93
CA GLY A 65 7.32 0.54 0.89
C GLY A 65 7.82 -0.05 2.21
N THR A 66 8.81 0.60 2.84
CA THR A 66 9.30 0.24 4.18
C THR A 66 8.19 0.30 5.22
N GLY A 67 7.45 1.40 5.25
CA GLY A 67 6.37 1.62 6.23
C GLY A 67 5.26 0.59 6.09
N PHE A 68 4.79 0.32 4.88
CA PHE A 68 3.78 -0.71 4.63
C PHE A 68 4.26 -2.12 4.98
N ALA A 69 5.51 -2.45 4.63
CA ALA A 69 6.10 -3.75 4.95
C ALA A 69 6.28 -3.93 6.47
N MET A 70 6.68 -2.89 7.20
CA MET A 70 6.75 -2.93 8.66
C MET A 70 5.35 -3.06 9.29
N ALA A 71 4.38 -2.32 8.78
CA ALA A 71 3.00 -2.37 9.27
C ALA A 71 2.33 -3.74 9.02
N SER A 72 2.77 -4.50 8.00
CA SER A 72 2.20 -5.81 7.69
C SER A 72 2.36 -6.85 8.84
N VAL A 73 3.27 -6.63 9.78
CA VAL A 73 3.40 -7.47 11.00
C VAL A 73 2.12 -7.48 11.84
N ILE A 74 1.25 -6.47 11.70
CA ILE A 74 -0.03 -6.40 12.40
C ILE A 74 -0.93 -7.61 12.07
N TRP A 75 -0.81 -8.15 10.86
CA TRP A 75 -1.60 -9.31 10.42
C TRP A 75 -1.20 -10.62 11.11
N GLU A 76 -0.10 -10.64 11.86
CA GLU A 76 0.40 -11.81 12.59
C GLU A 76 0.01 -11.79 14.07
N ILE A 77 -0.76 -10.81 14.51
CA ILE A 77 -1.21 -10.70 15.89
C ILE A 77 -2.49 -11.51 16.07
N ASP A 78 -2.37 -12.79 16.39
CA ASP A 78 -3.50 -13.73 16.51
C ASP A 78 -4.56 -13.32 17.55
N SER A 79 -4.16 -12.52 18.58
CA SER A 79 -5.06 -12.03 19.62
C SER A 79 -5.99 -10.89 19.14
N TRP A 80 -5.78 -10.35 17.94
CA TRP A 80 -6.57 -9.23 17.42
C TRP A 80 -7.60 -9.73 16.40
N SER A 81 -8.80 -9.16 16.47
CA SER A 81 -9.80 -9.40 15.44
C SER A 81 -9.35 -8.81 14.10
N LEU A 82 -9.79 -9.41 13.00
CA LEU A 82 -9.50 -8.93 11.64
C LEU A 82 -9.87 -7.45 11.47
N ALA A 83 -11.01 -7.03 12.03
CA ALA A 83 -11.45 -5.63 11.98
C ALA A 83 -10.46 -4.68 12.69
N LYS A 84 -9.93 -5.09 13.84
CA LYS A 84 -8.93 -4.31 14.60
C LYS A 84 -7.61 -4.20 13.85
N GLN A 85 -7.12 -5.32 13.30
CA GLN A 85 -5.89 -5.35 12.49
C GLN A 85 -6.03 -4.42 11.27
N SER A 86 -7.15 -4.53 10.54
CA SER A 86 -7.43 -3.71 9.37
C SER A 86 -7.54 -2.22 9.72
N GLY A 87 -8.25 -1.87 10.80
CA GLY A 87 -8.41 -0.48 11.22
C GLY A 87 -7.08 0.18 11.59
N ILE A 88 -6.23 -0.53 12.34
CA ILE A 88 -4.91 -0.01 12.74
C ILE A 88 -3.99 0.08 11.52
N TYR A 89 -3.99 -0.93 10.63
CA TYR A 89 -3.22 -0.88 9.39
C TYR A 89 -3.64 0.30 8.51
N PHE A 90 -4.94 0.56 8.39
CA PHE A 90 -5.47 1.71 7.66
C PHE A 90 -5.02 3.05 8.26
N ALA A 91 -5.09 3.18 9.58
CA ALA A 91 -4.62 4.38 10.26
C ALA A 91 -3.13 4.65 9.99
N ILE A 92 -2.29 3.61 10.07
CA ILE A 92 -0.86 3.72 9.75
C ILE A 92 -0.67 4.08 8.27
N ALA A 93 -1.42 3.45 7.38
CA ALA A 93 -1.37 3.75 5.95
C ALA A 93 -1.74 5.20 5.65
N CYS A 94 -2.77 5.76 6.30
CA CYS A 94 -3.15 7.16 6.18
C CYS A 94 -2.05 8.10 6.66
N VAL A 95 -1.52 7.86 7.88
CA VAL A 95 -0.46 8.67 8.49
C VAL A 95 0.81 8.67 7.64
N LEU A 96 1.11 7.58 6.96
CA LEU A 96 2.27 7.45 6.08
C LEU A 96 2.03 8.07 4.70
N MET A 97 0.89 7.73 4.07
CA MET A 97 0.62 8.11 2.68
C MET A 97 0.30 9.58 2.51
N PHE A 98 -0.51 10.18 3.39
CA PHE A 98 -0.96 11.56 3.16
C PHE A 98 0.19 12.59 3.20
N PRO A 99 1.08 12.60 4.19
CA PRO A 99 2.22 13.51 4.15
C PRO A 99 3.11 13.27 2.94
N ILE A 100 3.44 12.02 2.65
CA ILE A 100 4.31 11.67 1.53
C ILE A 100 3.67 12.07 0.20
N SER A 101 2.39 11.80 -0.01
CA SER A 101 1.67 12.17 -1.23
C SER A 101 1.59 13.69 -1.41
N TYR A 102 1.48 14.45 -0.32
CA TYR A 102 1.52 15.90 -0.36
C TYR A 102 2.89 16.40 -0.81
N PHE A 103 3.97 15.96 -0.16
CA PHE A 103 5.34 16.36 -0.51
C PHE A 103 5.80 15.86 -1.89
N ALA A 104 5.33 14.66 -2.30
CA ALA A 104 5.63 14.10 -3.61
C ALA A 104 4.80 14.70 -4.76
N ASN A 105 3.89 15.64 -4.47
CA ASN A 105 2.93 16.15 -5.45
C ASN A 105 2.10 15.06 -6.16
N TRP A 106 1.85 13.92 -5.46
CA TRP A 106 0.96 12.86 -5.96
C TRP A 106 -0.51 13.23 -5.82
N MET A 107 -0.83 14.17 -4.93
CA MET A 107 -2.18 14.69 -4.81
C MET A 107 -2.22 16.19 -5.11
N PRO A 108 -3.31 16.68 -5.74
CA PRO A 108 -3.48 18.12 -5.99
C PRO A 108 -3.51 18.92 -4.67
N HIS A 109 -2.84 20.04 -4.63
CA HIS A 109 -2.78 20.93 -3.45
C HIS A 109 -4.03 21.81 -3.31
N SER A 110 -5.19 21.34 -3.78
CA SER A 110 -6.49 21.97 -3.58
C SER A 110 -7.34 21.14 -2.62
N VAL A 111 -8.22 21.78 -1.87
CA VAL A 111 -9.12 21.09 -0.91
C VAL A 111 -9.93 19.99 -1.61
N GLY A 112 -10.51 20.31 -2.80
CA GLY A 112 -11.28 19.33 -3.58
C GLY A 112 -10.41 18.18 -4.10
N GLY A 113 -9.21 18.46 -4.59
CA GLY A 113 -8.27 17.44 -5.05
C GLY A 113 -7.78 16.52 -3.94
N SER A 114 -7.48 17.10 -2.77
CA SER A 114 -7.09 16.31 -1.60
C SER A 114 -8.23 15.41 -1.11
N LEU A 115 -9.46 15.90 -1.06
CA LEU A 115 -10.63 15.09 -0.70
C LEU A 115 -10.87 13.96 -1.71
N PHE A 116 -10.72 14.24 -2.99
CA PHE A 116 -10.85 13.22 -4.04
C PHE A 116 -9.78 12.14 -3.90
N TYR A 117 -8.52 12.52 -3.63
CA TYR A 117 -7.43 11.58 -3.39
C TYR A 117 -7.69 10.69 -2.17
N VAL A 118 -8.13 11.28 -1.04
CA VAL A 118 -8.52 10.55 0.17
C VAL A 118 -9.66 9.58 -0.13
N GLY A 119 -10.65 10.01 -0.93
CA GLY A 119 -11.76 9.18 -1.35
C GLY A 119 -11.31 7.95 -2.15
N ILE A 120 -10.46 8.14 -3.16
CA ILE A 120 -9.90 7.03 -3.95
C ILE A 120 -9.06 6.09 -3.07
N PHE A 121 -8.20 6.63 -2.22
CA PHE A 121 -7.37 5.84 -1.30
C PHE A 121 -8.23 4.98 -0.38
N THR A 122 -9.28 5.57 0.21
CA THR A 122 -10.23 4.85 1.06
C THR A 122 -10.99 3.77 0.27
N ALA A 123 -11.43 4.06 -0.94
CA ALA A 123 -12.13 3.10 -1.79
C ALA A 123 -11.23 1.89 -2.13
N ILE A 124 -9.98 2.13 -2.52
CA ILE A 124 -9.01 1.06 -2.79
C ILE A 124 -8.78 0.21 -1.53
N PHE A 125 -8.65 0.86 -0.37
CA PHE A 125 -8.48 0.15 0.90
C PHE A 125 -9.70 -0.73 1.22
N VAL A 126 -10.92 -0.20 1.08
CA VAL A 126 -12.16 -0.96 1.32
C VAL A 126 -12.26 -2.17 0.38
N ILE A 127 -11.93 -1.98 -0.91
CA ILE A 127 -11.92 -3.08 -1.89
C ILE A 127 -10.90 -4.15 -1.48
N ALA A 128 -9.68 -3.77 -1.14
CA ALA A 128 -8.65 -4.68 -0.69
C ALA A 128 -9.07 -5.43 0.59
N TRP A 129 -9.70 -4.73 1.52
CA TRP A 129 -10.23 -5.32 2.74
C TRP A 129 -11.36 -6.33 2.46
N LEU A 130 -12.29 -6.01 1.57
CA LEU A 130 -13.35 -6.94 1.16
C LEU A 130 -12.78 -8.20 0.53
N ILE A 131 -11.80 -8.08 -0.37
CA ILE A 131 -11.12 -9.22 -0.99
C ILE A 131 -10.50 -10.11 0.09
N GLN A 132 -9.74 -9.54 1.02
CA GLN A 132 -9.14 -10.28 2.12
C GLN A 132 -10.18 -10.95 3.01
N TYR A 133 -11.26 -10.24 3.36
CA TYR A 133 -12.36 -10.80 4.15
C TYR A 133 -12.96 -12.06 3.50
N PHE A 134 -13.24 -12.00 2.19
CA PHE A 134 -13.77 -13.16 1.45
C PHE A 134 -12.78 -14.32 1.37
N VAL A 135 -11.50 -14.03 1.17
CA VAL A 135 -10.43 -15.05 1.17
C VAL A 135 -10.36 -15.77 2.52
N TRP A 136 -10.34 -15.02 3.62
CA TRP A 136 -10.30 -15.57 4.97
C TRP A 136 -11.56 -16.37 5.31
N LYS A 137 -12.74 -15.85 4.98
CA LYS A 137 -14.02 -16.54 5.19
C LYS A 137 -14.04 -17.90 4.48
N ASN A 138 -13.60 -17.94 3.22
CA ASN A 138 -13.53 -19.19 2.46
C ASN A 138 -12.50 -20.16 3.03
N LYS A 139 -11.38 -19.68 3.54
CA LYS A 139 -10.36 -20.52 4.19
C LYS A 139 -10.89 -21.18 5.46
N ILE A 140 -11.56 -20.40 6.31
CA ILE A 140 -12.19 -20.89 7.55
C ILE A 140 -13.26 -21.94 7.22
N ARG A 141 -14.12 -21.67 6.23
CA ARG A 141 -15.14 -22.62 5.80
C ARG A 141 -14.52 -23.96 5.37
N LYS A 142 -13.49 -23.92 4.51
CA LYS A 142 -12.80 -25.15 4.06
C LYS A 142 -12.14 -25.92 5.21
N MET A 143 -11.64 -25.23 6.23
CA MET A 143 -11.08 -25.90 7.41
C MET A 143 -12.18 -26.57 8.23
N ASN A 144 -13.31 -25.90 8.45
CA ASN A 144 -14.46 -26.49 9.17
C ASN A 144 -15.03 -27.71 8.44
N ASP A 145 -15.17 -27.64 7.11
CA ASP A 145 -15.65 -28.77 6.30
C ASP A 145 -14.70 -29.98 6.43
N LYS A 146 -13.39 -29.76 6.47
CA LYS A 146 -12.41 -30.84 6.67
C LYS A 146 -12.51 -31.48 8.05
N ILE A 147 -12.71 -30.69 9.10
CA ILE A 147 -12.87 -31.20 10.46
C ILE A 147 -14.15 -32.04 10.58
N GLN A 148 -15.24 -31.55 9.99
CA GLN A 148 -16.53 -32.31 10.02
C GLN A 148 -16.44 -33.63 9.26
N ASN A 149 -15.79 -33.65 8.10
CA ASN A 149 -15.62 -34.87 7.31
C ASN A 149 -14.67 -35.86 7.99
N GLY A 150 -13.57 -35.42 8.59
CA GLY A 150 -12.65 -36.27 9.35
C GLY A 150 -13.30 -36.91 10.61
N ASN A 151 -14.25 -36.21 11.25
CA ASN A 151 -14.99 -36.78 12.38
C ASN A 151 -15.99 -37.84 11.92
N ARG A 152 -16.59 -37.72 10.72
CA ARG A 152 -17.52 -38.69 10.15
C ARG A 152 -16.83 -39.98 9.66
N GLU A 153 -15.56 -39.94 9.30
CA GLU A 153 -14.78 -41.10 8.90
C GLU A 153 -14.26 -41.91 10.11
N ASN A 154 -14.31 -41.35 11.32
CA ASN A 154 -13.85 -41.97 12.54
C ASN A 154 -15.03 -42.52 13.43
N GLU A 155 -16.28 -42.37 13.00
CA GLU A 155 -17.49 -42.97 13.60
C GLU A 155 -17.93 -44.22 12.81
#